data_52a9fb2b1209e33015f9bea6e441fc39
#
_entry.id   52a9fb2b1209e33015f9bea6e441fc39
#
_cell.length_a   1.000
_cell.length_b   1.000
_cell.length_c   1.000
_cell.angle_alpha   90.00
_cell.angle_beta   90.00
_cell.angle_gamma   90.00
#
_symmetry.space_group_name_H-M   'P 1'
#
loop_
_entity.id
_entity.type
_entity.pdbx_description
1 polymer ?
#
loop_
_entity_poly.entity_id
_entity_poly.type
_entity_poly.pdbx_seq_one_letter_code
_entity_poly.pdbx_strand_id
1 'polypeptide(L)'
;MKIYNNLSICALAGLLAFTSCTKEDSMEGSSVAQSFQISVSDMGFQGISDGRAVDENYKTTFVKGDAIGMYGVENGQLVEGISNRKFTLNEKGVWDLDGNPIEYNSERFKNITFYAYYPYQENVVFNPAAEDPFAEFVSSWEIVADQGSSKYTKSDLMTSASQAEDGRLQGKVTFAMEHRMALAVFKMPNLVYDFTNGGLDDYSLNVAPKELFINDVKTTPYYDAASGTYMALVKPEADYSISGTYQGAKEMSFSATGSLAGGKAKMYTINDANKLDYTLQIGDYLCADGNLVSVDAATVPDNAIGVVCYVGNPQPHVTHPANYTEENDALYRDYPNCTHGVVLSLKNATHEGMTSKMFHSGKSGTYGDWFSSDEEWTGKFDNCNTANGSTAPENRYPAFLGYNNTTLLAMCYEGKGSPSTCDWAYNFLMSFRSEVGVPGSATPWYIPSIMCWDQVAANLTNINKSISKVGGEQMESVTANSNTGHYWSSTQRNATFQWTHGMDGGKYALICERDSRAGYFRMMLAF
;
A
#
# COMPACT_ATOMS: atom_id res chain seq x y z
N MET A 1 15.27 30.71 13.01
CA MET A 1 13.80 30.79 12.98
C MET A 1 13.37 30.21 11.66
N LYS A 2 13.24 28.90 11.59
CA LYS A 2 12.89 28.15 10.36
C LYS A 2 11.47 27.60 10.55
N ILE A 3 10.62 28.00 9.65
CA ILE A 3 9.21 27.60 9.60
C ILE A 3 9.15 26.31 8.78
N TYR A 4 8.77 25.21 9.39
CA TYR A 4 8.46 23.95 8.70
C TYR A 4 7.03 24.05 8.17
N ASN A 5 6.87 24.02 6.86
CA ASN A 5 5.58 23.84 6.20
C ASN A 5 5.28 22.34 6.11
N ASN A 6 4.50 21.85 7.04
CA ASN A 6 3.80 20.57 6.89
C ASN A 6 2.65 20.78 5.91
N LEU A 7 2.71 20.18 4.75
CA LEU A 7 1.55 20.06 3.86
C LEU A 7 0.60 19.01 4.45
N SER A 8 -0.29 19.46 5.33
CA SER A 8 -1.50 18.72 5.64
C SER A 8 -2.45 18.85 4.46
N ILE A 9 -2.76 17.74 3.80
CA ILE A 9 -3.88 17.65 2.86
C ILE A 9 -5.15 17.70 3.70
N CYS A 10 -5.65 18.90 3.92
CA CYS A 10 -7.01 19.11 4.44
C CYS A 10 -7.99 18.74 3.33
N ALA A 11 -8.72 17.63 3.51
CA ALA A 11 -9.94 17.36 2.77
C ALA A 11 -10.93 18.50 3.06
N LEU A 12 -11.07 19.40 2.10
CA LEU A 12 -12.02 20.51 2.14
C LEU A 12 -13.41 19.94 1.84
N ALA A 13 -14.18 19.67 2.90
CA ALA A 13 -15.62 19.45 2.75
C ALA A 13 -16.23 20.75 2.25
N GLY A 14 -16.45 20.84 0.93
CA GLY A 14 -17.11 21.95 0.29
C GLY A 14 -18.59 22.00 0.68
N LEU A 15 -18.95 22.87 1.61
CA LEU A 15 -20.32 23.35 1.77
C LEU A 15 -20.67 24.22 0.56
N LEU A 16 -21.35 23.64 -0.40
CA LEU A 16 -22.02 24.38 -1.47
C LEU A 16 -23.27 25.05 -0.89
N ALA A 17 -23.13 26.29 -0.45
CA ALA A 17 -24.26 27.15 -0.17
C ALA A 17 -24.86 27.64 -1.51
N PHE A 18 -25.95 27.04 -1.93
CA PHE A 18 -26.76 27.59 -3.02
C PHE A 18 -27.61 28.74 -2.46
N THR A 19 -27.23 29.96 -2.79
CA THR A 19 -28.13 31.12 -2.65
C THR A 19 -29.16 31.07 -3.77
N SER A 20 -30.38 30.66 -3.45
CA SER A 20 -31.54 30.78 -4.34
C SER A 20 -32.23 32.11 -4.09
N CYS A 21 -32.27 32.98 -5.08
CA CYS A 21 -33.14 34.17 -5.11
C CYS A 21 -34.60 33.73 -5.20
N THR A 22 -35.39 34.18 -4.21
CA THR A 22 -36.82 34.06 -4.22
C THR A 22 -37.45 34.97 -5.28
N LYS A 23 -38.21 34.38 -6.22
CA LYS A 23 -39.33 35.00 -6.86
C LYS A 23 -40.58 34.27 -6.38
N GLU A 24 -41.41 34.98 -5.63
CA GLU A 24 -42.77 34.55 -5.38
C GLU A 24 -43.54 34.66 -6.69
N ASP A 25 -43.89 33.52 -7.27
CA ASP A 25 -45.00 33.39 -8.22
C ASP A 25 -45.90 32.30 -7.70
N SER A 26 -47.09 32.74 -7.25
CA SER A 26 -48.22 31.90 -6.92
C SER A 26 -48.70 31.14 -8.16
N MET A 27 -48.38 29.84 -8.26
CA MET A 27 -49.12 28.92 -9.15
C MET A 27 -49.64 27.75 -8.31
N GLU A 28 -50.94 27.63 -8.30
CA GLU A 28 -51.66 26.42 -7.92
C GLU A 28 -51.22 25.24 -8.78
N GLY A 29 -50.97 24.14 -8.11
CA GLY A 29 -51.15 22.82 -8.71
C GLY A 29 -49.97 22.09 -9.26
N SER A 30 -49.77 21.06 -8.69
CA SER A 30 -49.05 19.80 -8.81
C SER A 30 -47.86 19.73 -7.83
N SER A 31 -48.12 19.14 -6.69
CA SER A 31 -47.06 18.61 -5.83
C SER A 31 -46.26 17.60 -6.66
N VAL A 32 -45.11 18.03 -7.18
CA VAL A 32 -44.11 17.08 -7.66
C VAL A 32 -43.72 16.29 -6.42
N ALA A 33 -44.11 15.01 -6.37
CA ALA A 33 -43.73 14.12 -5.29
C ALA A 33 -42.20 14.16 -5.17
N GLN A 34 -41.72 14.69 -4.07
CA GLN A 34 -40.28 14.78 -3.81
C GLN A 34 -39.73 13.35 -3.60
N SER A 35 -38.68 12.98 -4.31
CA SER A 35 -38.08 11.66 -4.17
C SER A 35 -37.47 11.53 -2.76
N PHE A 36 -37.73 10.41 -2.11
CA PHE A 36 -37.13 10.06 -0.83
C PHE A 36 -35.60 9.87 -0.98
N GLN A 37 -34.81 10.51 -0.14
CA GLN A 37 -33.36 10.49 -0.18
C GLN A 37 -32.77 10.08 1.18
N ILE A 38 -31.62 9.42 1.15
CA ILE A 38 -30.87 9.07 2.38
C ILE A 38 -29.44 9.57 2.34
N SER A 39 -28.90 9.80 3.53
CA SER A 39 -27.49 10.06 3.76
C SER A 39 -27.01 9.10 4.85
N VAL A 40 -25.86 8.51 4.68
CA VAL A 40 -25.29 7.51 5.60
C VAL A 40 -23.88 7.90 5.99
N SER A 41 -23.59 7.88 7.28
CA SER A 41 -22.25 8.12 7.83
C SER A 41 -21.92 7.08 8.90
N ASP A 42 -20.64 6.73 9.03
CA ASP A 42 -20.15 5.87 10.10
C ASP A 42 -19.72 6.71 11.30
N MET A 43 -20.13 6.31 12.51
CA MET A 43 -19.75 6.94 13.78
C MET A 43 -18.38 6.48 14.29
N GLY A 44 -17.88 5.36 13.78
CA GLY A 44 -16.63 4.72 14.20
C GLY A 44 -16.73 3.96 15.52
N PHE A 45 -15.77 3.08 15.76
CA PHE A 45 -15.61 2.44 17.05
C PHE A 45 -15.02 3.40 18.07
N GLN A 46 -15.56 3.39 19.28
CA GLN A 46 -15.05 4.18 20.39
C GLN A 46 -13.94 3.42 21.11
N GLY A 47 -12.73 3.99 21.13
CA GLY A 47 -11.60 3.42 21.85
C GLY A 47 -11.83 3.35 23.36
N ILE A 48 -11.49 2.21 23.97
CA ILE A 48 -11.41 2.05 25.42
C ILE A 48 -9.93 2.03 25.80
N SER A 49 -9.49 2.95 26.63
CA SER A 49 -8.14 2.98 27.17
C SER A 49 -8.14 2.69 28.67
N ASP A 50 -7.23 1.85 29.12
CA ASP A 50 -6.96 1.63 30.54
C ASP A 50 -6.12 2.80 31.10
N GLY A 51 -6.57 4.07 30.93
CA GLY A 51 -6.01 5.23 31.61
C GLY A 51 -5.40 6.37 30.76
N ARG A 52 -5.46 6.32 29.43
CA ARG A 52 -5.16 7.47 28.55
C ARG A 52 -6.18 7.53 27.41
N ALA A 53 -6.67 8.72 27.11
CA ALA A 53 -7.56 8.94 25.98
C ALA A 53 -6.88 8.47 24.67
N VAL A 54 -7.55 7.60 23.93
CA VAL A 54 -7.15 7.21 22.58
C VAL A 54 -8.13 7.91 21.65
N ASP A 55 -7.67 8.92 20.92
CA ASP A 55 -8.46 9.71 19.97
C ASP A 55 -8.65 9.03 18.61
N GLU A 56 -8.46 7.73 18.53
CA GLU A 56 -8.61 6.98 17.27
C GLU A 56 -10.05 6.48 17.13
N ASN A 57 -10.83 7.19 16.32
CA ASN A 57 -12.13 6.71 15.85
C ASN A 57 -11.89 5.82 14.62
N TYR A 58 -11.89 4.50 14.82
CA TYR A 58 -11.83 3.52 13.73
C TYR A 58 -13.11 3.61 12.89
N LYS A 59 -13.03 4.27 11.73
CA LYS A 59 -14.16 4.53 10.83
C LYS A 59 -14.04 3.74 9.55
N THR A 60 -15.17 3.20 9.12
CA THR A 60 -15.32 2.59 7.80
C THR A 60 -15.74 3.66 6.79
N THR A 61 -15.07 3.70 5.64
CA THR A 61 -15.51 4.51 4.51
C THR A 61 -16.34 3.65 3.58
N PHE A 62 -17.60 4.03 3.36
CA PHE A 62 -18.46 3.36 2.38
C PHE A 62 -17.96 3.62 0.96
N VAL A 63 -17.98 2.57 0.13
CA VAL A 63 -17.50 2.61 -1.24
C VAL A 63 -18.59 2.19 -2.22
N LYS A 64 -18.42 2.50 -3.50
CA LYS A 64 -19.33 2.06 -4.56
C LYS A 64 -19.66 0.57 -4.43
N GLY A 65 -20.96 0.26 -4.46
CA GLY A 65 -21.49 -1.11 -4.35
C GLY A 65 -21.85 -1.52 -2.93
N ASP A 66 -21.47 -0.76 -1.91
CA ASP A 66 -21.97 -0.99 -0.55
C ASP A 66 -23.49 -0.80 -0.53
N ALA A 67 -24.15 -1.63 0.25
CA ALA A 67 -25.61 -1.60 0.34
C ALA A 67 -26.10 -1.68 1.78
N ILE A 68 -27.13 -0.88 2.10
CA ILE A 68 -27.85 -0.90 3.37
C ILE A 68 -29.29 -1.39 3.18
N GLY A 69 -29.88 -1.93 4.25
CA GLY A 69 -31.30 -2.18 4.33
C GLY A 69 -32.00 -1.15 5.22
N MET A 70 -33.21 -0.77 4.85
CA MET A 70 -33.99 0.22 5.59
C MET A 70 -35.41 -0.28 5.90
N TYR A 71 -35.88 0.01 7.10
CA TYR A 71 -37.24 -0.21 7.58
C TYR A 71 -37.86 1.11 8.02
N GLY A 72 -39.18 1.27 7.81
CA GLY A 72 -39.98 2.32 8.40
C GLY A 72 -40.94 1.76 9.46
N VAL A 73 -40.96 2.37 10.65
CA VAL A 73 -41.84 1.95 11.76
C VAL A 73 -42.67 3.12 12.25
N GLU A 74 -43.96 2.90 12.40
CA GLU A 74 -44.92 3.83 13.01
C GLU A 74 -45.71 3.09 14.08
N ASN A 75 -45.74 3.62 15.31
CA ASN A 75 -46.46 3.03 16.45
C ASN A 75 -46.13 1.53 16.69
N GLY A 76 -44.87 1.13 16.53
CA GLY A 76 -44.43 -0.25 16.72
C GLY A 76 -44.84 -1.22 15.60
N GLN A 77 -45.29 -0.70 14.46
CA GLN A 77 -45.70 -1.51 13.29
C GLN A 77 -44.88 -1.11 12.07
N LEU A 78 -44.59 -2.09 11.18
CA LEU A 78 -43.96 -1.83 9.90
C LEU A 78 -44.85 -1.00 9.00
N VAL A 79 -44.27 0.03 8.38
CA VAL A 79 -44.98 0.85 7.38
C VAL A 79 -44.98 0.10 6.06
N GLU A 80 -46.17 -0.03 5.46
CA GLU A 80 -46.34 -0.67 4.16
C GLU A 80 -45.44 -0.04 3.09
N GLY A 81 -44.72 -0.87 2.35
CA GLY A 81 -43.81 -0.47 1.29
C GLY A 81 -42.45 0.01 1.78
N ILE A 82 -42.17 0.02 3.12
CA ILE A 82 -40.90 0.42 3.71
C ILE A 82 -40.35 -0.69 4.62
N SER A 83 -40.24 -1.90 4.06
CA SER A 83 -39.70 -3.05 4.77
C SER A 83 -38.51 -3.61 3.99
N ASN A 84 -37.37 -3.70 4.62
CA ASN A 84 -36.09 -4.14 4.09
C ASN A 84 -35.75 -3.54 2.71
N ARG A 85 -35.96 -2.23 2.57
CA ARG A 85 -35.67 -1.52 1.31
C ARG A 85 -34.17 -1.36 1.16
N LYS A 86 -33.65 -1.85 0.04
CA LYS A 86 -32.22 -1.83 -0.27
C LYS A 86 -31.83 -0.50 -0.93
N PHE A 87 -30.75 0.10 -0.44
CA PHE A 87 -30.08 1.23 -1.05
C PHE A 87 -28.63 0.86 -1.33
N THR A 88 -28.16 1.18 -2.53
CA THR A 88 -26.79 0.87 -2.99
C THR A 88 -26.04 2.16 -3.29
N LEU A 89 -24.81 2.28 -2.80
CA LEU A 89 -23.94 3.45 -3.02
C LEU A 89 -23.39 3.44 -4.45
N ASN A 90 -23.65 4.50 -5.20
CA ASN A 90 -23.19 4.64 -6.59
C ASN A 90 -21.82 5.38 -6.69
N GLU A 91 -21.29 5.52 -7.92
CA GLU A 91 -20.01 6.18 -8.21
C GLU A 91 -19.97 7.67 -7.83
N LYS A 92 -21.12 8.31 -7.69
CA LYS A 92 -21.24 9.74 -7.35
C LYS A 92 -21.39 9.98 -5.84
N GLY A 93 -21.32 8.92 -5.02
CA GLY A 93 -21.53 9.00 -3.59
C GLY A 93 -23.00 9.16 -3.18
N VAL A 94 -23.94 8.77 -4.05
CA VAL A 94 -25.38 8.83 -3.79
C VAL A 94 -25.90 7.42 -3.53
N TRP A 95 -26.78 7.29 -2.54
CA TRP A 95 -27.46 6.05 -2.20
C TRP A 95 -28.73 5.89 -3.05
N ASP A 96 -28.66 5.03 -4.04
CA ASP A 96 -29.77 4.75 -4.95
C ASP A 96 -30.67 3.65 -4.37
N LEU A 97 -31.97 3.89 -4.38
CA LEU A 97 -32.98 2.92 -3.96
C LEU A 97 -33.17 1.84 -5.03
N ASP A 98 -33.06 0.57 -4.64
CA ASP A 98 -33.37 -0.55 -5.51
C ASP A 98 -34.89 -0.77 -5.53
N GLY A 99 -35.46 -0.87 -6.73
CA GLY A 99 -36.89 -1.15 -6.94
C GLY A 99 -37.81 0.10 -6.98
N ASN A 100 -39.07 -0.05 -6.55
CA ASN A 100 -40.08 1.01 -6.68
C ASN A 100 -39.74 2.22 -5.79
N PRO A 101 -39.94 3.45 -6.29
CA PRO A 101 -39.73 4.66 -5.53
C PRO A 101 -40.54 4.70 -4.23
N ILE A 102 -39.97 5.31 -3.21
CA ILE A 102 -40.68 5.71 -1.99
C ILE A 102 -41.08 7.17 -2.19
N GLU A 103 -42.41 7.40 -2.35
CA GLU A 103 -42.92 8.76 -2.48
C GLU A 103 -42.93 9.43 -1.10
N TYR A 104 -42.25 10.55 -1.00
CA TYR A 104 -42.18 11.32 0.24
C TYR A 104 -43.48 12.12 0.44
N ASN A 105 -44.05 11.99 1.62
CA ASN A 105 -45.17 12.81 2.09
C ASN A 105 -44.87 13.24 3.54
N SER A 106 -44.65 14.55 3.76
CA SER A 106 -44.26 15.09 5.05
C SER A 106 -45.23 14.78 6.19
N GLU A 107 -46.54 14.81 5.91
CA GLU A 107 -47.55 14.52 6.93
C GLU A 107 -47.57 13.04 7.32
N ARG A 108 -47.36 12.13 6.34
CA ARG A 108 -47.29 10.71 6.59
C ARG A 108 -46.01 10.34 7.34
N PHE A 109 -44.86 10.96 7.00
CA PHE A 109 -43.54 10.51 7.46
C PHE A 109 -43.07 11.16 8.75
N LYS A 110 -43.71 12.23 9.24
CA LYS A 110 -43.28 12.89 10.48
C LYS A 110 -43.30 12.00 11.74
N ASN A 111 -44.12 10.95 11.73
CA ASN A 111 -44.25 10.02 12.86
C ASN A 111 -43.55 8.68 12.62
N ILE A 112 -42.85 8.54 11.48
CA ILE A 112 -42.12 7.32 11.14
C ILE A 112 -40.70 7.42 11.65
N THR A 113 -40.26 6.38 12.37
CA THR A 113 -38.86 6.14 12.66
C THR A 113 -38.29 5.22 11.59
N PHE A 114 -37.24 5.66 10.93
CA PHE A 114 -36.52 4.87 9.95
C PHE A 114 -35.35 4.17 10.62
N TYR A 115 -35.23 2.87 10.40
CA TYR A 115 -34.14 2.04 10.89
C TYR A 115 -33.33 1.56 9.71
N ALA A 116 -31.99 1.65 9.80
CA ALA A 116 -31.09 1.16 8.78
C ALA A 116 -30.07 0.19 9.37
N TYR A 117 -29.55 -0.67 8.54
CA TYR A 117 -28.45 -1.57 8.88
C TYR A 117 -27.52 -1.80 7.69
N TYR A 118 -26.29 -2.13 7.96
CA TYR A 118 -25.21 -2.46 7.02
C TYR A 118 -24.44 -3.70 7.53
N PRO A 119 -23.99 -4.61 6.66
CA PRO A 119 -24.26 -4.71 5.22
C PRO A 119 -25.65 -5.30 4.93
N TYR A 120 -26.23 -4.98 3.77
CA TYR A 120 -27.54 -5.46 3.35
C TYR A 120 -27.62 -6.99 3.30
N GLN A 121 -28.71 -7.53 3.81
CA GLN A 121 -29.10 -8.95 3.73
C GLN A 121 -30.54 -9.07 3.24
N GLU A 122 -30.86 -10.11 2.47
CA GLU A 122 -32.25 -10.33 2.01
C GLU A 122 -33.16 -10.75 3.16
N ASN A 123 -32.63 -11.54 4.08
CA ASN A 123 -33.38 -12.10 5.21
C ASN A 123 -32.84 -11.54 6.52
N VAL A 124 -33.62 -10.68 7.17
CA VAL A 124 -33.26 -10.04 8.44
C VAL A 124 -34.40 -10.24 9.41
N VAL A 125 -34.08 -10.70 10.61
CA VAL A 125 -35.03 -10.72 11.72
C VAL A 125 -35.11 -9.30 12.29
N PHE A 126 -36.27 -8.66 12.11
CA PHE A 126 -36.53 -7.30 12.55
C PHE A 126 -37.86 -7.24 13.32
N ASN A 127 -37.79 -6.81 14.58
CA ASN A 127 -38.98 -6.69 15.44
C ASN A 127 -39.32 -5.20 15.67
N PRO A 128 -40.31 -4.63 14.93
CA PRO A 128 -40.62 -3.20 15.00
C PRO A 128 -41.14 -2.74 16.37
N ALA A 129 -41.60 -3.66 17.24
CA ALA A 129 -42.13 -3.36 18.55
C ALA A 129 -41.09 -3.44 19.67
N ALA A 130 -39.88 -3.94 19.37
CA ALA A 130 -38.81 -4.05 20.36
C ALA A 130 -38.12 -2.70 20.60
N GLU A 131 -37.54 -2.51 21.75
CA GLU A 131 -36.69 -1.35 22.08
C GLU A 131 -35.48 -1.28 21.12
N ASP A 132 -34.83 -2.41 20.88
CA ASP A 132 -33.85 -2.59 19.80
C ASP A 132 -34.44 -3.52 18.72
N PRO A 133 -34.93 -3.01 17.61
CA PRO A 133 -35.56 -3.80 16.57
C PRO A 133 -34.63 -4.82 15.90
N PHE A 134 -33.30 -4.62 15.98
CA PHE A 134 -32.29 -5.51 15.40
C PHE A 134 -31.69 -6.48 16.42
N ALA A 135 -32.12 -6.52 17.69
CA ALA A 135 -31.47 -7.32 18.73
C ALA A 135 -31.28 -8.79 18.34
N GLU A 136 -32.29 -9.45 17.78
CA GLU A 136 -32.22 -10.84 17.36
C GLU A 136 -31.28 -11.01 16.14
N PHE A 137 -31.33 -10.10 15.20
CA PHE A 137 -30.41 -10.08 14.04
C PHE A 137 -28.95 -9.92 14.50
N VAL A 138 -28.67 -8.99 15.42
CA VAL A 138 -27.33 -8.79 16.01
C VAL A 138 -26.85 -10.04 16.74
N SER A 139 -27.71 -10.68 17.53
CA SER A 139 -27.33 -11.89 18.27
C SER A 139 -26.98 -13.06 17.37
N SER A 140 -27.67 -13.18 16.23
CA SER A 140 -27.44 -14.23 15.22
C SER A 140 -26.32 -13.90 14.22
N TRP A 141 -25.78 -12.67 14.25
CA TRP A 141 -24.73 -12.25 13.32
C TRP A 141 -23.45 -13.06 13.52
N GLU A 142 -22.89 -13.56 12.43
CA GLU A 142 -21.65 -14.31 12.46
C GLU A 142 -20.50 -13.51 11.88
N ILE A 143 -19.38 -13.49 12.61
CA ILE A 143 -18.12 -12.89 12.18
C ILE A 143 -17.32 -13.98 11.48
N VAL A 144 -16.88 -13.72 10.24
CA VAL A 144 -16.06 -14.69 9.50
C VAL A 144 -14.65 -14.77 10.11
N ALA A 145 -14.07 -15.97 10.09
CA ALA A 145 -12.71 -16.18 10.60
C ALA A 145 -11.64 -15.50 9.76
N ASP A 146 -11.80 -15.47 8.44
CA ASP A 146 -10.93 -14.71 7.54
C ASP A 146 -11.49 -13.28 7.38
N GLN A 147 -10.93 -12.35 8.14
CA GLN A 147 -11.30 -10.93 8.14
C GLN A 147 -10.31 -10.08 7.32
N GLY A 148 -9.40 -10.71 6.60
CA GLY A 148 -8.45 -9.99 5.74
C GLY A 148 -9.13 -9.21 4.61
N SER A 149 -8.56 -8.05 4.25
CA SER A 149 -9.01 -7.24 3.11
C SER A 149 -10.50 -6.85 3.18
N SER A 150 -11.25 -7.00 2.09
CA SER A 150 -12.67 -6.62 1.99
C SER A 150 -13.64 -7.46 2.82
N LYS A 151 -13.19 -8.54 3.45
CA LYS A 151 -14.04 -9.39 4.30
C LYS A 151 -14.28 -8.78 5.69
N TYR A 152 -13.36 -7.93 6.14
CA TYR A 152 -13.50 -7.18 7.39
C TYR A 152 -14.78 -6.35 7.39
N THR A 153 -14.94 -5.45 6.42
CA THR A 153 -16.10 -4.55 6.34
C THR A 153 -17.43 -5.30 6.15
N LYS A 154 -17.41 -6.46 5.47
CA LYS A 154 -18.61 -7.30 5.29
C LYS A 154 -19.05 -8.02 6.57
N SER A 155 -18.16 -8.20 7.53
CA SER A 155 -18.47 -8.78 8.84
C SER A 155 -18.85 -7.74 9.89
N ASP A 156 -18.73 -6.46 9.58
CA ASP A 156 -18.96 -5.36 10.49
C ASP A 156 -20.43 -4.90 10.42
N LEU A 157 -21.23 -5.46 11.31
CA LEU A 157 -22.65 -5.10 11.39
C LEU A 157 -22.83 -3.75 12.04
N MET A 158 -23.50 -2.84 11.35
CA MET A 158 -23.88 -1.52 11.86
C MET A 158 -25.39 -1.32 11.79
N THR A 159 -25.94 -0.53 12.71
CA THR A 159 -27.35 -0.15 12.72
C THR A 159 -27.53 1.33 13.04
N SER A 160 -28.68 1.90 12.65
CA SER A 160 -29.02 3.29 12.97
C SER A 160 -30.53 3.46 13.03
N ALA A 161 -30.98 4.47 13.77
CA ALA A 161 -32.35 4.95 13.76
C ALA A 161 -32.39 6.46 13.48
N SER A 162 -33.36 6.92 12.71
CA SER A 162 -33.49 8.30 12.30
C SER A 162 -34.95 8.71 12.08
N GLN A 163 -35.20 10.00 12.06
CA GLN A 163 -36.46 10.60 11.64
C GLN A 163 -36.26 11.30 10.29
N ALA A 164 -37.35 11.49 9.54
CA ALA A 164 -37.29 12.31 8.34
C ALA A 164 -36.99 13.77 8.70
N GLU A 165 -36.06 14.38 7.97
CA GLU A 165 -35.75 15.80 8.14
C GLU A 165 -36.82 16.66 7.50
N ASP A 166 -37.34 17.65 8.27
CA ASP A 166 -38.30 18.64 7.80
C ASP A 166 -37.60 19.90 7.26
N GLY A 167 -38.36 20.71 6.52
CA GLY A 167 -37.94 21.99 5.99
C GLY A 167 -37.34 21.93 4.59
N ARG A 168 -36.18 22.57 4.34
CA ARG A 168 -35.60 22.70 2.99
C ARG A 168 -35.18 21.41 2.35
N LEU A 169 -34.95 20.38 3.13
CA LEU A 169 -34.50 19.06 2.70
C LEU A 169 -35.58 18.00 2.99
N GLN A 170 -36.82 18.33 2.84
CA GLN A 170 -37.94 17.40 3.02
C GLN A 170 -37.68 16.11 2.24
N GLY A 171 -37.98 14.97 2.87
CA GLY A 171 -37.75 13.64 2.29
C GLY A 171 -36.33 13.11 2.40
N LYS A 172 -35.44 13.80 3.08
CA LYS A 172 -34.13 13.32 3.41
C LYS A 172 -34.12 12.65 4.80
N VAL A 173 -33.49 11.49 4.89
CA VAL A 173 -33.24 10.77 6.14
C VAL A 173 -31.73 10.58 6.29
N THR A 174 -31.18 10.93 7.46
CA THR A 174 -29.75 10.79 7.74
C THR A 174 -29.54 9.66 8.75
N PHE A 175 -28.71 8.68 8.39
CA PHE A 175 -28.33 7.59 9.25
C PHE A 175 -26.89 7.77 9.75
N ALA A 176 -26.74 7.90 11.07
CA ALA A 176 -25.46 7.79 11.78
C ALA A 176 -25.31 6.32 12.21
N MET A 177 -24.53 5.56 11.48
CA MET A 177 -24.39 4.12 11.68
C MET A 177 -23.50 3.83 12.90
N GLU A 178 -23.98 3.01 13.81
CA GLU A 178 -23.27 2.55 15.00
C GLU A 178 -22.88 1.10 14.83
N HIS A 179 -21.62 0.77 15.14
CA HIS A 179 -21.13 -0.61 15.10
C HIS A 179 -21.77 -1.48 16.17
N ARG A 180 -22.19 -2.67 15.81
CA ARG A 180 -22.81 -3.64 16.71
C ARG A 180 -21.83 -4.72 17.19
N MET A 181 -20.73 -4.91 16.45
CA MET A 181 -19.61 -5.75 16.87
C MET A 181 -18.62 -4.93 17.71
N ALA A 182 -17.68 -5.59 18.38
CA ALA A 182 -16.56 -4.95 19.05
C ALA A 182 -15.26 -5.16 18.26
N LEU A 183 -14.25 -4.32 18.49
CA LEU A 183 -13.01 -4.32 17.74
C LEU A 183 -11.80 -4.57 18.64
N ALA A 184 -11.06 -5.64 18.37
CA ALA A 184 -9.74 -5.86 18.94
C ALA A 184 -8.66 -5.37 17.96
N VAL A 185 -7.80 -4.48 18.44
CA VAL A 185 -6.69 -3.88 17.67
C VAL A 185 -5.37 -4.38 18.22
N PHE A 186 -4.47 -4.86 17.38
CA PHE A 186 -3.18 -5.41 17.78
C PHE A 186 -2.06 -4.55 17.24
N LYS A 187 -1.32 -3.92 18.14
CA LYS A 187 -0.06 -3.28 17.82
C LYS A 187 1.06 -4.28 18.05
N MET A 188 1.60 -4.81 16.97
CA MET A 188 2.69 -5.77 17.02
C MET A 188 4.01 -5.08 17.36
N PRO A 189 4.99 -5.78 17.96
CA PRO A 189 6.32 -5.23 18.19
C PRO A 189 7.10 -5.13 16.88
N ASN A 190 8.18 -4.37 16.88
CA ASN A 190 9.14 -4.38 15.78
C ASN A 190 10.24 -5.42 16.05
N LEU A 191 10.62 -6.18 15.03
CA LEU A 191 11.89 -6.89 15.01
C LEU A 191 12.98 -5.89 14.61
N VAL A 192 14.01 -5.78 15.43
CA VAL A 192 15.16 -4.90 15.18
C VAL A 192 16.40 -5.76 14.94
N TYR A 193 16.94 -5.68 13.74
CA TYR A 193 18.28 -6.20 13.43
C TYR A 193 19.32 -5.19 13.91
N ASP A 194 20.00 -5.55 14.98
CA ASP A 194 21.12 -4.79 15.54
C ASP A 194 22.39 -5.22 14.77
N PHE A 195 22.79 -4.40 13.78
CA PHE A 195 23.87 -4.79 12.91
C PHE A 195 25.22 -4.68 13.59
N THR A 196 25.97 -5.78 13.59
CA THR A 196 27.35 -5.80 14.05
C THR A 196 28.34 -5.14 13.08
N ASN A 197 27.87 -4.78 11.87
CA ASN A 197 28.62 -4.06 10.87
C ASN A 197 28.86 -2.61 11.34
N GLY A 198 30.10 -2.20 11.48
CA GLY A 198 30.39 -0.82 11.87
C GLY A 198 29.84 0.20 10.86
N GLY A 199 29.06 1.16 11.36
CA GLY A 199 28.51 2.25 10.55
C GLY A 199 27.18 1.95 9.85
N LEU A 200 26.54 0.79 10.11
CA LEU A 200 25.15 0.54 9.77
C LEU A 200 24.24 0.88 10.94
N ASP A 201 23.13 1.54 10.66
CA ASP A 201 22.06 1.75 11.61
C ASP A 201 21.24 0.47 11.80
N ASP A 202 20.48 0.39 12.89
CA ASP A 202 19.56 -0.72 13.14
C ASP A 202 18.48 -0.80 12.05
N TYR A 203 18.20 -1.99 11.58
CA TYR A 203 17.11 -2.23 10.62
C TYR A 203 15.87 -2.74 11.36
N SER A 204 14.77 -1.99 11.26
CA SER A 204 13.55 -2.25 12.01
C SER A 204 12.40 -2.68 11.11
N LEU A 205 11.74 -3.78 11.48
CA LEU A 205 10.60 -4.34 10.76
C LEU A 205 9.36 -4.40 11.63
N ASN A 206 8.21 -4.04 11.06
CA ASN A 206 6.92 -4.36 11.65
C ASN A 206 6.67 -5.86 11.56
N VAL A 207 6.45 -6.49 12.70
CA VAL A 207 6.18 -7.92 12.75
C VAL A 207 4.69 -8.18 12.48
N ALA A 208 4.41 -9.18 11.64
CA ALA A 208 3.06 -9.67 11.42
C ALA A 208 2.73 -10.84 12.38
N PRO A 209 1.49 -11.00 12.83
CA PRO A 209 1.08 -12.23 13.49
C PRO A 209 1.19 -13.39 12.49
N LYS A 210 1.91 -14.46 12.87
CA LYS A 210 2.02 -15.70 12.10
C LYS A 210 0.73 -16.53 12.23
N GLU A 211 0.20 -16.56 13.44
CA GLU A 211 -1.09 -17.12 13.77
C GLU A 211 -1.79 -16.22 14.78
N LEU A 212 -3.09 -16.10 14.61
CA LEU A 212 -3.98 -15.43 15.55
C LEU A 212 -5.22 -16.30 15.77
N PHE A 213 -5.60 -16.49 17.02
CA PHE A 213 -6.81 -17.20 17.42
C PHE A 213 -7.68 -16.27 18.27
N ILE A 214 -8.97 -16.25 18.00
CA ILE A 214 -10.00 -15.62 18.83
C ILE A 214 -10.96 -16.73 19.26
N ASN A 215 -11.08 -16.99 20.58
CA ASN A 215 -11.85 -18.09 21.14
C ASN A 215 -11.49 -19.44 20.48
N ASP A 216 -10.20 -19.72 20.35
CA ASP A 216 -9.64 -20.91 19.71
C ASP A 216 -9.96 -21.06 18.19
N VAL A 217 -10.62 -20.08 17.58
CA VAL A 217 -10.85 -20.04 16.13
C VAL A 217 -9.69 -19.31 15.46
N LYS A 218 -9.00 -19.97 14.54
CA LYS A 218 -7.93 -19.35 13.74
C LYS A 218 -8.53 -18.23 12.91
N THR A 219 -8.03 -17.01 13.14
CA THR A 219 -8.56 -15.77 12.55
C THR A 219 -7.47 -15.08 11.73
N THR A 220 -7.81 -14.67 10.50
CA THR A 220 -6.96 -13.78 9.70
C THR A 220 -7.38 -12.34 9.98
N PRO A 221 -6.57 -11.51 10.65
CA PRO A 221 -6.94 -10.14 10.95
C PRO A 221 -6.83 -9.25 9.71
N TYR A 222 -7.53 -8.12 9.73
CA TYR A 222 -7.33 -7.03 8.78
C TYR A 222 -6.06 -6.25 9.15
N TYR A 223 -5.21 -5.94 8.18
CA TYR A 223 -4.06 -5.06 8.37
C TYR A 223 -4.37 -3.65 7.87
N ASP A 224 -4.33 -2.69 8.77
CA ASP A 224 -4.43 -1.27 8.44
C ASP A 224 -3.05 -0.69 8.21
N ALA A 225 -2.71 -0.43 6.95
CA ALA A 225 -1.41 0.11 6.57
C ALA A 225 -1.19 1.56 7.04
N ALA A 226 -2.26 2.31 7.30
CA ALA A 226 -2.14 3.70 7.75
C ALA A 226 -1.68 3.80 9.22
N SER A 227 -2.21 2.93 10.08
CA SER A 227 -1.82 2.86 11.50
C SER A 227 -0.71 1.85 11.79
N GLY A 228 -0.45 0.91 10.86
CA GLY A 228 0.47 -0.21 11.07
C GLY A 228 -0.04 -1.24 12.08
N THR A 229 -1.37 -1.31 12.28
CA THR A 229 -1.99 -2.22 13.24
C THR A 229 -2.80 -3.32 12.56
N TYR A 230 -3.02 -4.41 13.29
CA TYR A 230 -3.91 -5.48 12.89
C TYR A 230 -5.22 -5.37 13.64
N MET A 231 -6.34 -5.62 12.97
CA MET A 231 -7.68 -5.46 13.52
C MET A 231 -8.49 -6.73 13.32
N ALA A 232 -9.28 -7.09 14.34
CA ALA A 232 -10.24 -8.18 14.24
C ALA A 232 -11.53 -7.85 15.00
N LEU A 233 -12.67 -8.07 14.35
CA LEU A 233 -13.98 -7.99 14.99
C LEU A 233 -14.15 -9.16 15.94
N VAL A 234 -14.78 -8.88 17.09
CA VAL A 234 -15.15 -9.86 18.10
C VAL A 234 -16.62 -9.70 18.48
N LYS A 235 -17.25 -10.77 18.95
CA LYS A 235 -18.64 -10.70 19.46
C LYS A 235 -18.68 -9.78 20.69
N PRO A 236 -19.65 -8.88 20.76
CA PRO A 236 -19.80 -8.00 21.93
C PRO A 236 -20.28 -8.78 23.17
N GLU A 237 -19.97 -8.23 24.36
CA GLU A 237 -20.48 -8.64 25.66
C GLU A 237 -20.13 -10.08 26.11
N ALA A 238 -19.40 -10.82 25.31
CA ALA A 238 -18.87 -12.11 25.69
C ALA A 238 -17.41 -11.97 26.12
N ASP A 239 -17.01 -12.74 27.12
CA ASP A 239 -15.58 -12.93 27.39
C ASP A 239 -14.95 -13.60 26.19
N TYR A 240 -13.86 -13.04 25.71
CA TYR A 240 -13.09 -13.61 24.63
C TYR A 240 -11.63 -13.81 25.04
N SER A 241 -11.03 -14.84 24.46
CA SER A 241 -9.60 -15.10 24.53
C SER A 241 -8.95 -14.78 23.18
N ILE A 242 -7.77 -14.20 23.25
CA ILE A 242 -6.91 -13.97 22.10
C ILE A 242 -5.61 -14.67 22.38
N SER A 243 -5.11 -15.42 21.40
CA SER A 243 -3.76 -15.98 21.43
C SER A 243 -3.16 -15.95 20.03
N GLY A 244 -1.84 -15.91 19.95
CA GLY A 244 -1.16 -15.90 18.67
C GLY A 244 0.33 -16.12 18.78
N THR A 245 0.95 -16.28 17.62
CA THR A 245 2.40 -16.36 17.49
C THR A 245 2.88 -15.37 16.44
N TYR A 246 4.14 -14.97 16.54
CA TYR A 246 4.81 -14.15 15.54
C TYR A 246 6.30 -14.52 15.47
N GLN A 247 6.91 -14.23 14.33
CA GLN A 247 8.33 -14.46 14.15
C GLN A 247 9.07 -13.16 14.50
N GLY A 248 9.78 -13.21 15.63
CA GLY A 248 10.75 -12.23 16.02
C GLY A 248 12.17 -12.77 15.87
N ALA A 249 13.10 -12.36 16.74
CA ALA A 249 14.43 -12.98 16.83
C ALA A 249 14.33 -14.51 17.03
N LYS A 250 13.23 -14.97 17.64
CA LYS A 250 12.77 -16.36 17.71
C LYS A 250 11.25 -16.37 17.59
N GLU A 251 10.65 -17.55 17.48
CA GLU A 251 9.20 -17.65 17.54
C GLU A 251 8.71 -17.23 18.94
N MET A 252 7.80 -16.28 18.98
CA MET A 252 7.22 -15.68 20.18
C MET A 252 5.71 -15.95 20.21
N SER A 253 5.13 -15.98 21.41
CA SER A 253 3.69 -16.11 21.59
C SER A 253 3.14 -14.96 22.42
N PHE A 254 1.88 -14.61 22.19
CA PHE A 254 1.15 -13.64 22.99
C PHE A 254 -0.25 -14.16 23.31
N SER A 255 -0.82 -13.64 24.41
CA SER A 255 -2.20 -13.94 24.77
C SER A 255 -2.82 -12.76 25.54
N ALA A 256 -4.12 -12.59 25.37
CA ALA A 256 -4.93 -11.62 26.09
C ALA A 256 -6.34 -12.16 26.28
N THR A 257 -7.04 -11.61 27.26
CA THR A 257 -8.48 -11.83 27.46
C THR A 257 -9.19 -10.49 27.56
N GLY A 258 -10.47 -10.46 27.28
CA GLY A 258 -11.24 -9.25 27.36
C GLY A 258 -12.74 -9.48 27.20
N SER A 259 -13.49 -8.42 27.44
CA SER A 259 -14.91 -8.31 27.13
C SER A 259 -15.14 -6.87 26.64
N LEU A 260 -15.82 -6.69 25.55
CA LEU A 260 -16.10 -5.38 24.94
C LEU A 260 -17.58 -5.28 24.60
N ALA A 261 -18.16 -4.13 24.88
CA ALA A 261 -19.51 -3.80 24.40
C ALA A 261 -19.46 -3.51 22.87
N GLY A 262 -20.60 -3.65 22.21
CA GLY A 262 -20.75 -3.27 20.80
C GLY A 262 -20.32 -1.80 20.56
N GLY A 263 -19.68 -1.56 19.43
CA GLY A 263 -19.15 -0.25 19.07
C GLY A 263 -17.89 0.19 19.83
N LYS A 264 -17.31 -0.68 20.67
CA LYS A 264 -16.07 -0.38 21.41
C LYS A 264 -14.86 -1.05 20.77
N ALA A 265 -13.74 -0.34 20.81
CA ALA A 265 -12.43 -0.84 20.36
C ALA A 265 -11.44 -0.90 21.53
N LYS A 266 -10.61 -1.94 21.57
CA LYS A 266 -9.48 -2.04 22.51
C LYS A 266 -8.19 -2.36 21.79
N MET A 267 -7.15 -1.58 22.08
CA MET A 267 -5.81 -1.84 21.56
C MET A 267 -5.02 -2.75 22.52
N TYR A 268 -4.45 -3.81 21.97
CA TYR A 268 -3.52 -4.72 22.63
C TYR A 268 -2.12 -4.45 22.08
N THR A 269 -1.25 -3.93 22.93
CA THR A 269 0.15 -3.69 22.56
C THR A 269 1.00 -4.87 23.01
N ILE A 270 1.65 -5.54 22.05
CA ILE A 270 2.57 -6.64 22.31
C ILE A 270 3.97 -6.02 22.43
N ASN A 271 4.53 -6.02 23.66
CA ASN A 271 5.76 -5.30 24.02
C ASN A 271 6.89 -6.28 24.35
N ASP A 272 7.33 -7.08 23.41
CA ASP A 272 8.54 -7.88 23.65
C ASP A 272 9.74 -7.20 22.97
N ALA A 273 10.85 -7.08 23.73
CA ALA A 273 12.11 -6.62 23.21
C ALA A 273 12.63 -7.63 22.18
N ASN A 274 12.57 -7.26 20.93
CA ASN A 274 12.78 -8.15 19.80
C ASN A 274 13.98 -7.70 18.98
N LYS A 275 15.16 -7.72 19.63
CA LYS A 275 16.46 -7.42 19.00
C LYS A 275 17.17 -8.70 18.60
N LEU A 276 17.77 -8.66 17.43
CA LEU A 276 18.58 -9.72 16.85
C LEU A 276 19.92 -9.15 16.41
N ASP A 277 21.01 -9.57 17.09
CA ASP A 277 22.36 -9.30 16.61
C ASP A 277 22.56 -9.96 15.25
N TYR A 278 22.91 -9.17 14.24
CA TYR A 278 23.03 -9.65 12.88
C TYR A 278 24.24 -9.04 12.17
N THR A 279 24.99 -9.88 11.47
CA THR A 279 26.07 -9.41 10.58
C THR A 279 25.57 -9.51 9.15
N LEU A 280 25.27 -8.36 8.55
CA LEU A 280 24.81 -8.32 7.16
C LEU A 280 25.96 -8.66 6.19
N GLN A 281 25.72 -9.58 5.26
CA GLN A 281 26.72 -10.08 4.33
C GLN A 281 26.23 -10.06 2.90
N ILE A 282 27.17 -9.92 1.95
CA ILE A 282 26.88 -10.17 0.53
C ILE A 282 26.51 -11.65 0.37
N GLY A 283 25.36 -11.90 -0.24
CA GLY A 283 24.80 -13.24 -0.37
C GLY A 283 23.65 -13.53 0.57
N ASP A 284 23.39 -12.71 1.60
CA ASP A 284 22.22 -12.81 2.45
C ASP A 284 20.93 -12.58 1.65
N TYR A 285 19.83 -13.13 2.13
CA TYR A 285 18.53 -13.04 1.47
C TYR A 285 17.67 -11.95 2.09
N LEU A 286 17.03 -11.14 1.25
CA LEU A 286 15.88 -10.32 1.64
C LEU A 286 14.62 -11.07 1.26
N CYS A 287 13.71 -11.21 2.23
CA CYS A 287 12.44 -11.89 2.08
C CYS A 287 11.30 -10.91 1.74
N ALA A 288 10.19 -11.42 1.21
CA ALA A 288 9.03 -10.61 0.83
C ALA A 288 8.38 -9.85 2.00
N ASP A 289 8.55 -10.35 3.22
CA ASP A 289 8.11 -9.74 4.48
C ASP A 289 9.14 -8.76 5.09
N GLY A 290 10.27 -8.55 4.43
CA GLY A 290 11.38 -7.70 4.88
C GLY A 290 12.40 -8.39 5.77
N ASN A 291 12.17 -9.64 6.19
CA ASN A 291 13.14 -10.37 6.99
C ASN A 291 14.44 -10.62 6.22
N LEU A 292 15.55 -10.59 6.96
CA LEU A 292 16.87 -10.97 6.46
C LEU A 292 17.18 -12.40 6.89
N VAL A 293 17.72 -13.19 5.98
CA VAL A 293 18.18 -14.55 6.26
C VAL A 293 19.62 -14.68 5.80
N SER A 294 20.50 -15.10 6.71
CA SER A 294 21.93 -15.24 6.41
C SER A 294 22.18 -16.28 5.33
N VAL A 295 23.14 -16.00 4.45
CA VAL A 295 23.68 -16.96 3.47
C VAL A 295 24.20 -18.23 4.12
N ASP A 296 24.60 -18.16 5.40
CA ASP A 296 25.10 -19.27 6.21
C ASP A 296 24.00 -20.00 6.99
N ALA A 297 22.73 -19.58 6.86
CA ALA A 297 21.62 -20.24 7.52
C ALA A 297 21.51 -21.71 7.06
N ALA A 298 21.17 -22.59 8.01
CA ALA A 298 20.97 -24.00 7.73
C ALA A 298 19.79 -24.29 6.77
N THR A 299 18.80 -23.40 6.78
CA THR A 299 17.62 -23.46 5.92
C THR A 299 17.52 -22.20 5.09
N VAL A 300 17.36 -22.35 3.78
CA VAL A 300 17.12 -21.21 2.89
C VAL A 300 15.66 -20.77 2.98
N PRO A 301 15.35 -19.47 2.87
CA PRO A 301 13.98 -18.98 2.90
C PRO A 301 13.23 -19.35 1.60
N ASP A 302 11.98 -19.72 1.72
CA ASP A 302 11.07 -20.00 0.60
C ASP A 302 10.41 -18.74 0.01
N ASN A 303 10.43 -17.63 0.78
CA ASN A 303 9.88 -16.33 0.40
C ASN A 303 10.96 -15.29 0.06
N ALA A 304 12.20 -15.71 -0.25
CA ALA A 304 13.25 -14.81 -0.71
C ALA A 304 12.84 -14.09 -2.00
N ILE A 305 13.05 -12.77 -2.05
CA ILE A 305 12.83 -11.95 -3.26
C ILE A 305 14.13 -11.51 -3.93
N GLY A 306 15.23 -11.53 -3.19
CA GLY A 306 16.53 -11.16 -3.74
C GLY A 306 17.69 -11.47 -2.79
N VAL A 307 18.89 -11.19 -3.29
CA VAL A 307 20.17 -11.46 -2.62
C VAL A 307 20.91 -10.14 -2.41
N VAL A 308 21.40 -9.91 -1.20
CA VAL A 308 22.23 -8.74 -0.86
C VAL A 308 23.48 -8.72 -1.73
N CYS A 309 23.67 -7.67 -2.51
CA CYS A 309 24.82 -7.48 -3.39
C CYS A 309 25.72 -6.30 -2.99
N TYR A 310 25.24 -5.48 -2.09
CA TYR A 310 26.02 -4.40 -1.46
C TYR A 310 25.58 -4.22 0.00
N VAL A 311 26.54 -4.04 0.88
CA VAL A 311 26.35 -3.78 2.32
C VAL A 311 26.85 -2.37 2.63
N GLY A 312 26.01 -1.51 3.13
CA GLY A 312 26.30 -0.11 3.43
C GLY A 312 25.19 0.83 2.96
N ASN A 313 25.28 2.08 3.35
CA ASN A 313 24.31 3.08 2.89
C ASN A 313 24.50 3.35 1.38
N PRO A 314 23.48 3.06 0.51
CA PRO A 314 23.60 3.27 -0.92
C PRO A 314 23.22 4.69 -1.36
N GLN A 315 22.85 5.57 -0.45
CA GLN A 315 22.42 6.93 -0.78
C GLN A 315 23.58 7.74 -1.36
N PRO A 316 23.40 8.35 -2.55
CA PRO A 316 24.45 9.13 -3.23
C PRO A 316 25.10 10.22 -2.39
N HIS A 317 24.33 10.97 -1.58
CA HIS A 317 24.89 12.04 -0.75
C HIS A 317 25.83 11.52 0.37
N VAL A 318 25.65 10.27 0.80
CA VAL A 318 26.53 9.62 1.78
C VAL A 318 27.75 8.99 1.09
N THR A 319 27.54 8.28 0.00
CA THR A 319 28.63 7.58 -0.71
C THR A 319 29.53 8.54 -1.50
N HIS A 320 29.01 9.66 -1.97
CA HIS A 320 29.71 10.64 -2.81
C HIS A 320 29.34 12.08 -2.47
N PRO A 321 29.64 12.56 -1.24
CA PRO A 321 29.21 13.87 -0.75
C PRO A 321 29.86 15.05 -1.50
N ALA A 322 30.90 14.80 -2.30
CA ALA A 322 31.50 15.84 -3.15
C ALA A 322 30.62 16.21 -4.36
N ASN A 323 29.71 15.33 -4.78
CA ASN A 323 28.89 15.46 -5.97
C ASN A 323 27.41 15.53 -5.68
N TYR A 324 26.98 14.98 -4.52
CA TYR A 324 25.57 14.87 -4.17
C TYR A 324 25.29 15.48 -2.80
N THR A 325 24.12 16.06 -2.68
CA THR A 325 23.53 16.59 -1.45
C THR A 325 22.19 15.92 -1.17
N GLU A 326 21.65 16.09 0.01
CA GLU A 326 20.30 15.59 0.34
C GLU A 326 19.22 16.11 -0.64
N GLU A 327 19.42 17.28 -1.24
CA GLU A 327 18.44 17.90 -2.15
C GLU A 327 18.34 17.18 -3.50
N ASN A 328 19.48 16.71 -4.05
CA ASN A 328 19.52 16.02 -5.34
C ASN A 328 19.66 14.51 -5.24
N ASP A 329 19.56 13.98 -4.02
CA ASP A 329 19.51 12.54 -3.76
C ASP A 329 18.05 12.04 -3.73
N ALA A 330 17.61 11.49 -4.84
CA ALA A 330 16.25 10.97 -4.97
C ALA A 330 15.98 9.78 -4.03
N LEU A 331 16.99 8.94 -3.76
CA LEU A 331 16.85 7.80 -2.85
C LEU A 331 16.63 8.27 -1.41
N TYR A 332 17.43 9.21 -0.95
CA TYR A 332 17.26 9.80 0.39
C TYR A 332 15.90 10.51 0.53
N ARG A 333 15.51 11.31 -0.46
CA ARG A 333 14.26 12.07 -0.42
C ARG A 333 13.03 11.18 -0.29
N ASP A 334 12.98 10.10 -1.08
CA ASP A 334 11.80 9.27 -1.21
C ASP A 334 11.82 8.07 -0.22
N TYR A 335 13.03 7.59 0.13
CA TYR A 335 13.26 6.42 1.00
C TYR A 335 14.42 6.68 1.98
N PRO A 336 14.28 7.62 2.91
CA PRO A 336 15.38 8.04 3.81
C PRO A 336 15.91 6.91 4.68
N ASN A 337 15.10 5.89 4.95
CA ASN A 337 15.45 4.75 5.80
C ASN A 337 16.10 3.57 5.04
N CYS A 338 16.24 3.65 3.72
CA CYS A 338 16.93 2.63 2.92
C CYS A 338 18.45 2.89 2.97
N THR A 339 19.07 2.54 4.10
CA THR A 339 20.47 2.87 4.43
C THR A 339 21.36 1.64 4.65
N HIS A 340 20.82 0.42 4.45
CA HIS A 340 21.50 -0.80 4.91
C HIS A 340 22.18 -1.57 3.79
N GLY A 341 21.62 -1.55 2.57
CA GLY A 341 22.18 -2.30 1.46
C GLY A 341 21.40 -2.22 0.17
N VAL A 342 21.92 -2.93 -0.83
CA VAL A 342 21.28 -3.14 -2.12
C VAL A 342 21.08 -4.62 -2.36
N VAL A 343 19.92 -4.99 -2.86
CA VAL A 343 19.49 -6.36 -3.13
C VAL A 343 19.27 -6.55 -4.63
N LEU A 344 19.82 -7.62 -5.17
CA LEU A 344 19.64 -8.07 -6.55
C LEU A 344 18.49 -9.07 -6.61
N SER A 345 17.60 -8.94 -7.58
CA SER A 345 16.48 -9.86 -7.79
C SER A 345 16.95 -11.30 -8.10
N LEU A 346 16.11 -12.31 -7.82
CA LEU A 346 16.46 -13.73 -8.01
C LEU A 346 16.42 -14.17 -9.48
N LYS A 347 15.78 -13.40 -10.37
CA LYS A 347 15.62 -13.73 -11.78
C LYS A 347 15.65 -12.49 -12.67
N ASN A 348 15.88 -12.68 -13.95
CA ASN A 348 15.71 -11.61 -14.93
C ASN A 348 14.23 -11.22 -15.05
N ALA A 349 13.98 -9.94 -15.36
CA ALA A 349 12.63 -9.50 -15.71
C ALA A 349 12.20 -10.13 -17.04
N THR A 350 10.90 -10.40 -17.15
CA THR A 350 10.27 -10.85 -18.39
C THR A 350 9.12 -9.93 -18.77
N HIS A 351 8.89 -9.75 -20.05
CA HIS A 351 7.75 -9.00 -20.56
C HIS A 351 7.21 -9.68 -21.81
N GLU A 352 5.91 -9.99 -21.88
CA GLU A 352 5.27 -10.68 -23.01
C GLU A 352 6.01 -11.97 -23.45
N GLY A 353 6.53 -12.73 -22.47
CA GLY A 353 7.28 -13.96 -22.71
C GLY A 353 8.73 -13.76 -23.18
N MET A 354 9.19 -12.53 -23.34
CA MET A 354 10.59 -12.21 -23.69
C MET A 354 11.44 -12.12 -22.43
N THR A 355 12.66 -12.64 -22.47
CA THR A 355 13.67 -12.58 -21.40
C THR A 355 14.75 -11.54 -21.63
N SER A 356 14.90 -11.08 -22.88
CA SER A 356 15.87 -10.05 -23.26
C SER A 356 15.29 -9.18 -24.38
N LYS A 357 15.66 -7.91 -24.41
CA LYS A 357 15.21 -6.97 -25.42
C LYS A 357 16.16 -5.79 -25.55
N MET A 358 15.99 -5.01 -26.60
CA MET A 358 16.55 -3.67 -26.74
C MET A 358 16.11 -2.76 -25.60
N PHE A 359 16.83 -1.70 -25.34
CA PHE A 359 16.44 -0.72 -24.30
C PHE A 359 15.22 0.10 -24.70
N HIS A 360 15.08 0.42 -25.98
CA HIS A 360 13.96 1.15 -26.57
C HIS A 360 13.66 0.72 -28.02
N SER A 361 12.54 1.21 -28.60
CA SER A 361 11.99 0.76 -29.89
C SER A 361 12.55 1.48 -31.12
N GLY A 362 13.65 2.23 -31.02
CA GLY A 362 14.34 2.74 -32.20
C GLY A 362 14.20 4.23 -32.47
N LYS A 363 14.08 5.06 -31.44
CA LYS A 363 14.24 6.53 -31.57
C LYS A 363 15.44 7.00 -30.77
N SER A 364 16.29 7.81 -31.42
CA SER A 364 17.38 8.49 -30.74
C SER A 364 16.85 9.55 -29.76
N GLY A 365 17.57 9.77 -28.69
CA GLY A 365 17.24 10.71 -27.63
C GLY A 365 17.56 10.17 -26.26
N THR A 366 17.58 11.01 -25.27
CA THR A 366 17.81 10.59 -23.90
C THR A 366 16.63 10.96 -23.03
N TYR A 367 16.29 10.14 -22.05
CA TYR A 367 15.33 10.56 -21.04
C TYR A 367 15.92 11.63 -20.11
N GLY A 368 17.25 11.78 -20.06
CA GLY A 368 17.93 12.86 -19.38
C GLY A 368 17.81 14.23 -20.09
N ASP A 369 17.70 14.27 -21.42
CA ASP A 369 17.53 15.54 -22.16
C ASP A 369 16.19 16.20 -21.81
N TRP A 370 15.14 15.41 -21.67
CA TRP A 370 13.85 15.90 -21.19
C TRP A 370 13.97 16.54 -19.81
N PHE A 371 14.60 15.84 -18.86
CA PHE A 371 14.81 16.32 -17.50
C PHE A 371 15.54 17.67 -17.45
N SER A 372 16.60 17.82 -18.25
CA SER A 372 17.42 19.05 -18.28
C SER A 372 16.67 20.29 -18.76
N SER A 373 15.52 20.11 -19.42
CA SER A 373 14.65 21.19 -19.91
C SER A 373 13.47 21.51 -18.99
N ASP A 374 13.26 20.72 -17.93
CA ASP A 374 12.14 20.88 -17.00
C ASP A 374 12.59 21.54 -15.69
N GLU A 375 12.16 22.79 -15.47
CA GLU A 375 12.54 23.59 -14.30
C GLU A 375 12.02 23.01 -12.98
N GLU A 376 10.92 22.26 -13.00
CA GLU A 376 10.33 21.65 -11.79
C GLU A 376 11.26 20.59 -11.18
N TRP A 377 11.99 19.87 -12.03
CA TRP A 377 12.79 18.71 -11.63
C TRP A 377 14.29 18.96 -11.60
N THR A 378 14.75 20.02 -12.30
CA THR A 378 16.16 20.40 -12.30
C THR A 378 16.64 20.68 -10.87
N GLY A 379 17.73 20.04 -10.49
CA GLY A 379 18.31 20.13 -9.13
C GLY A 379 17.74 19.13 -8.12
N LYS A 380 16.62 18.44 -8.42
CA LYS A 380 16.02 17.40 -7.55
C LYS A 380 16.48 15.99 -7.89
N PHE A 381 17.05 15.82 -9.08
CA PHE A 381 17.59 14.56 -9.57
C PHE A 381 18.96 14.79 -10.19
N ASP A 382 19.77 13.75 -10.23
CA ASP A 382 20.93 13.73 -11.11
C ASP A 382 20.47 13.50 -12.55
N ASN A 383 21.12 14.19 -13.48
CA ASN A 383 20.97 13.93 -14.90
C ASN A 383 21.60 12.57 -15.23
N CYS A 384 20.79 11.53 -15.41
CA CYS A 384 21.22 10.16 -15.70
C CYS A 384 22.14 10.00 -16.94
N ASN A 385 22.59 11.08 -17.50
CA ASN A 385 23.42 11.17 -18.69
C ASN A 385 24.90 11.30 -18.34
N THR A 386 25.73 10.43 -18.89
CA THR A 386 27.18 10.59 -18.77
C THR A 386 27.65 11.66 -19.73
N ALA A 387 27.72 12.88 -19.31
CA ALA A 387 28.44 13.87 -20.07
C ALA A 387 29.88 13.39 -20.33
N ASN A 388 30.19 13.23 -21.59
CA ASN A 388 31.53 13.23 -22.16
C ASN A 388 32.43 12.02 -21.94
N GLY A 389 32.44 11.08 -22.85
CA GLY A 389 33.61 10.49 -23.49
C GLY A 389 34.76 9.92 -22.64
N SER A 390 34.67 9.95 -21.32
CA SER A 390 35.67 9.31 -20.48
C SER A 390 35.66 7.81 -20.68
N THR A 391 36.81 7.22 -20.88
CA THR A 391 36.99 5.78 -21.13
C THR A 391 37.21 4.96 -19.87
N ALA A 392 37.32 5.60 -18.69
CA ALA A 392 37.61 4.92 -17.44
C ALA A 392 36.35 4.81 -16.55
N PRO A 393 35.92 3.61 -16.15
CA PRO A 393 34.74 3.39 -15.30
C PRO A 393 34.82 4.13 -13.96
N GLU A 394 35.99 4.15 -13.33
CA GLU A 394 36.26 4.77 -12.04
C GLU A 394 36.04 6.29 -12.01
N ASN A 395 36.04 6.94 -13.16
CA ASN A 395 35.79 8.39 -13.27
C ASN A 395 34.36 8.74 -13.69
N ARG A 396 33.46 7.75 -13.77
CA ARG A 396 32.20 7.98 -14.47
C ARG A 396 31.01 8.16 -13.56
N TYR A 397 30.83 7.31 -12.57
CA TYR A 397 29.69 7.36 -11.66
C TYR A 397 29.99 6.55 -10.41
N PRO A 398 30.54 7.19 -9.43
CA PRO A 398 30.82 6.54 -8.17
C PRO A 398 29.54 6.30 -7.33
N ALA A 399 28.41 6.83 -7.72
CA ALA A 399 27.19 6.79 -6.93
C ALA A 399 26.19 5.72 -7.38
N PHE A 400 25.38 5.22 -6.43
CA PHE A 400 24.26 4.31 -6.68
C PHE A 400 23.04 5.07 -7.24
N LEU A 401 23.06 5.38 -8.53
CA LEU A 401 22.03 6.18 -9.19
C LEU A 401 20.88 5.36 -9.78
N GLY A 402 20.80 4.05 -9.51
CA GLY A 402 19.78 3.18 -10.09
C GLY A 402 18.36 3.66 -9.84
N TYR A 403 18.05 4.02 -8.58
CA TYR A 403 16.74 4.55 -8.21
C TYR A 403 16.46 5.90 -8.89
N ASN A 404 17.37 6.86 -8.82
CA ASN A 404 17.27 8.17 -9.48
C ASN A 404 16.97 8.02 -10.98
N ASN A 405 17.80 7.26 -11.68
CA ASN A 405 17.71 7.10 -13.12
C ASN A 405 16.40 6.41 -13.56
N THR A 406 15.98 5.40 -12.78
CA THR A 406 14.73 4.67 -13.04
C THR A 406 13.50 5.54 -12.80
N THR A 407 13.53 6.40 -11.80
CA THR A 407 12.45 7.36 -11.55
C THR A 407 12.30 8.33 -12.71
N LEU A 408 13.41 8.91 -13.20
CA LEU A 408 13.39 9.76 -14.38
C LEU A 408 12.93 9.03 -15.64
N LEU A 409 13.34 7.77 -15.83
CA LEU A 409 12.88 6.94 -16.94
C LEU A 409 11.37 6.72 -16.90
N ALA A 410 10.81 6.42 -15.74
CA ALA A 410 9.37 6.24 -15.57
C ALA A 410 8.60 7.55 -15.86
N MET A 411 9.06 8.66 -15.32
CA MET A 411 8.46 9.99 -15.57
C MET A 411 8.51 10.38 -17.06
N CYS A 412 9.62 10.07 -17.74
CA CYS A 412 9.76 10.30 -19.17
C CYS A 412 8.77 9.47 -19.99
N TYR A 413 8.58 8.21 -19.62
CA TYR A 413 7.64 7.31 -20.30
C TYR A 413 6.18 7.74 -20.06
N GLU A 414 5.81 8.09 -18.85
CA GLU A 414 4.43 8.39 -18.43
C GLU A 414 3.88 9.73 -18.93
N GLY A 415 4.56 10.39 -19.83
CA GLY A 415 4.03 11.56 -20.53
C GLY A 415 4.73 12.89 -20.27
N LYS A 416 5.79 12.89 -19.47
CA LYS A 416 6.60 14.09 -19.25
C LYS A 416 7.66 14.31 -20.35
N GLY A 417 7.98 13.25 -21.13
CA GLY A 417 9.01 13.26 -22.15
C GLY A 417 8.65 12.46 -23.41
N SER A 418 9.62 11.77 -23.99
CA SER A 418 9.43 10.93 -25.19
C SER A 418 9.42 9.43 -24.82
N PRO A 419 8.26 8.78 -24.71
CA PRO A 419 8.14 7.38 -24.29
C PRO A 419 9.03 6.42 -25.10
N SER A 420 9.14 6.64 -26.40
CA SER A 420 9.93 5.78 -27.30
C SER A 420 11.44 5.76 -27.07
N THR A 421 11.96 6.57 -26.12
CA THR A 421 13.38 6.54 -25.74
C THR A 421 13.70 5.50 -24.67
N CYS A 422 12.69 4.90 -24.02
CA CYS A 422 12.85 3.98 -22.91
C CYS A 422 11.72 2.93 -22.76
N ASP A 423 10.88 2.76 -23.77
CA ASP A 423 9.67 1.96 -23.74
C ASP A 423 9.88 0.50 -23.32
N TRP A 424 10.87 -0.19 -23.87
CA TRP A 424 11.13 -1.57 -23.47
C TRP A 424 11.65 -1.66 -22.03
N ALA A 425 12.57 -0.78 -21.65
CA ALA A 425 13.10 -0.75 -20.30
C ALA A 425 11.98 -0.50 -19.26
N TYR A 426 11.05 0.44 -19.56
CA TYR A 426 9.89 0.70 -18.73
C TYR A 426 8.95 -0.52 -18.65
N ASN A 427 8.63 -1.14 -19.78
CA ASN A 427 7.72 -2.29 -19.82
C ASN A 427 8.26 -3.49 -19.03
N PHE A 428 9.55 -3.83 -19.17
CA PHE A 428 10.18 -4.86 -18.36
C PHE A 428 10.17 -4.54 -16.88
N LEU A 429 10.45 -3.28 -16.51
CA LEU A 429 10.40 -2.83 -15.13
C LEU A 429 9.01 -2.99 -14.53
N MET A 430 7.97 -2.53 -15.23
CA MET A 430 6.59 -2.58 -14.72
C MET A 430 6.05 -4.01 -14.64
N SER A 431 6.40 -4.87 -15.62
CA SER A 431 6.08 -6.30 -15.54
C SER A 431 6.72 -6.95 -14.32
N PHE A 432 7.98 -6.66 -14.05
CA PHE A 432 8.67 -7.19 -12.87
C PHE A 432 8.07 -6.69 -11.56
N ARG A 433 7.77 -5.40 -11.45
CA ARG A 433 7.12 -4.79 -10.27
C ARG A 433 5.74 -5.39 -9.99
N SER A 434 5.00 -5.75 -11.02
CA SER A 434 3.69 -6.41 -10.87
C SER A 434 3.78 -7.86 -10.43
N GLU A 435 4.90 -8.53 -10.75
CA GLU A 435 5.12 -9.94 -10.45
C GLU A 435 5.79 -10.15 -9.08
N VAL A 436 6.75 -9.30 -8.72
CA VAL A 436 7.55 -9.44 -7.51
C VAL A 436 7.34 -8.24 -6.60
N GLY A 437 6.54 -8.42 -5.56
CA GLY A 437 6.31 -7.41 -4.53
C GLY A 437 7.58 -7.12 -3.72
N VAL A 438 7.56 -5.99 -3.00
CA VAL A 438 8.63 -5.56 -2.11
C VAL A 438 8.09 -5.30 -0.71
N PRO A 439 8.87 -5.49 0.36
CA PRO A 439 8.47 -5.10 1.70
C PRO A 439 8.39 -3.57 1.82
N GLY A 440 7.55 -3.09 2.74
CA GLY A 440 7.39 -1.65 2.99
C GLY A 440 8.66 -0.92 3.49
N SER A 441 9.67 -1.69 3.91
CA SER A 441 10.99 -1.20 4.33
C SER A 441 11.99 -1.02 3.18
N ALA A 442 11.60 -1.30 1.93
CA ALA A 442 12.48 -1.24 0.77
C ALA A 442 11.92 -0.30 -0.31
N THR A 443 12.81 0.12 -1.23
CA THR A 443 12.39 0.83 -2.44
C THR A 443 11.60 -0.09 -3.37
N PRO A 444 10.79 0.43 -4.30
CA PRO A 444 10.38 -0.34 -5.46
C PRO A 444 11.60 -0.85 -6.24
N TRP A 445 11.44 -1.96 -6.96
CA TRP A 445 12.46 -2.45 -7.87
C TRP A 445 12.85 -1.38 -8.89
N TYR A 446 14.14 -1.23 -9.16
CA TYR A 446 14.69 -0.30 -10.13
C TYR A 446 15.73 -0.96 -11.04
N ILE A 447 15.98 -0.37 -12.21
CA ILE A 447 17.06 -0.78 -13.12
C ILE A 447 18.38 -0.27 -12.54
N PRO A 448 19.36 -1.14 -12.28
CA PRO A 448 20.63 -0.75 -11.66
C PRO A 448 21.38 0.30 -12.46
N SER A 449 22.07 1.20 -11.79
CA SER A 449 23.11 2.02 -12.43
C SER A 449 24.36 1.20 -12.73
N ILE A 450 25.26 1.73 -13.53
CA ILE A 450 26.46 0.99 -13.92
C ILE A 450 27.35 0.63 -12.72
N MET A 451 27.41 1.48 -11.70
CA MET A 451 28.17 1.21 -10.48
C MET A 451 27.59 0.07 -9.64
N CYS A 452 26.28 -0.10 -9.65
CA CYS A 452 25.65 -1.26 -8.99
C CYS A 452 26.14 -2.57 -9.64
N TRP A 453 26.32 -2.58 -10.95
CA TRP A 453 26.81 -3.77 -11.67
C TRP A 453 28.26 -4.11 -11.34
N ASP A 454 29.12 -3.12 -11.09
CA ASP A 454 30.49 -3.36 -10.68
C ASP A 454 30.54 -4.06 -9.30
N GLN A 455 29.65 -3.72 -8.37
CA GLN A 455 29.52 -4.40 -7.08
C GLN A 455 29.07 -5.87 -7.24
N VAL A 456 28.12 -6.13 -8.12
CA VAL A 456 27.68 -7.49 -8.43
C VAL A 456 28.80 -8.30 -9.08
N ALA A 457 29.48 -7.74 -10.08
CA ALA A 457 30.56 -8.43 -10.78
C ALA A 457 31.74 -8.80 -9.85
N ALA A 458 32.08 -7.92 -8.89
CA ALA A 458 33.09 -8.19 -7.90
C ALA A 458 32.74 -9.37 -6.97
N ASN A 459 31.45 -9.67 -6.79
CA ASN A 459 30.95 -10.69 -5.87
C ASN A 459 30.11 -11.77 -6.57
N LEU A 460 30.16 -11.87 -7.88
CA LEU A 460 29.28 -12.68 -8.71
C LEU A 460 29.18 -14.15 -8.26
N THR A 461 30.32 -14.76 -7.91
CA THR A 461 30.36 -16.17 -7.47
C THR A 461 29.52 -16.39 -6.20
N ASN A 462 29.65 -15.53 -5.21
CA ASN A 462 28.89 -15.64 -3.95
C ASN A 462 27.40 -15.35 -4.18
N ILE A 463 27.10 -14.33 -4.96
CA ILE A 463 25.72 -13.95 -5.30
C ILE A 463 25.04 -15.10 -6.05
N ASN A 464 25.65 -15.64 -7.09
CA ASN A 464 25.11 -16.77 -7.86
C ASN A 464 24.94 -18.05 -7.02
N LYS A 465 25.84 -18.30 -6.08
CA LYS A 465 25.69 -19.41 -5.12
C LYS A 465 24.43 -19.25 -4.26
N SER A 466 24.17 -18.06 -3.77
CA SER A 466 22.95 -17.77 -2.98
C SER A 466 21.69 -17.86 -3.84
N ILE A 467 21.70 -17.26 -5.03
CA ILE A 467 20.58 -17.34 -5.99
C ILE A 467 20.23 -18.80 -6.30
N SER A 468 21.25 -19.62 -6.56
CA SER A 468 21.05 -21.04 -6.88
C SER A 468 20.42 -21.84 -5.74
N LYS A 469 20.79 -21.54 -4.48
CA LYS A 469 20.25 -22.24 -3.31
C LYS A 469 18.73 -22.08 -3.16
N VAL A 470 18.17 -20.94 -3.60
CA VAL A 470 16.72 -20.65 -3.57
C VAL A 470 16.03 -20.92 -4.91
N GLY A 471 16.70 -21.61 -5.85
CA GLY A 471 16.14 -21.95 -7.16
C GLY A 471 16.00 -20.77 -8.11
N GLY A 472 16.70 -19.67 -7.85
CA GLY A 472 16.72 -18.49 -8.72
C GLY A 472 17.58 -18.70 -9.98
N GLU A 473 17.48 -17.75 -10.90
CA GLU A 473 18.23 -17.72 -12.15
C GLU A 473 19.59 -17.07 -11.94
N GLN A 474 20.67 -17.84 -12.07
CA GLN A 474 22.03 -17.32 -11.96
C GLN A 474 22.32 -16.29 -13.05
N MET A 475 23.15 -15.32 -12.72
CA MET A 475 23.64 -14.37 -13.71
C MET A 475 24.71 -15.01 -14.58
N GLU A 476 24.58 -14.80 -15.87
CA GLU A 476 25.57 -15.26 -16.84
C GLU A 476 26.73 -14.29 -16.94
N SER A 477 27.94 -14.84 -17.14
CA SER A 477 29.11 -14.07 -17.48
C SER A 477 29.35 -14.17 -18.99
N VAL A 478 29.43 -13.03 -19.65
CA VAL A 478 29.70 -12.94 -21.09
C VAL A 478 30.95 -12.13 -21.35
N THR A 479 31.72 -12.55 -22.34
CA THR A 479 32.96 -11.87 -22.74
C THR A 479 32.68 -10.48 -23.31
N ALA A 480 33.60 -9.56 -23.13
CA ALA A 480 33.50 -8.16 -23.52
C ALA A 480 33.09 -7.87 -24.97
N ASN A 481 33.24 -8.82 -25.86
CA ASN A 481 32.90 -8.71 -27.29
C ASN A 481 31.62 -9.47 -27.68
N SER A 482 30.88 -10.05 -26.74
CA SER A 482 29.63 -10.74 -27.04
C SER A 482 28.54 -9.71 -27.43
N ASN A 483 27.71 -10.07 -28.40
CA ASN A 483 26.56 -9.27 -28.81
C ASN A 483 25.28 -9.64 -28.04
N THR A 484 25.35 -10.58 -27.11
CA THR A 484 24.21 -11.10 -26.35
C THR A 484 24.64 -11.37 -24.91
N GLY A 485 23.68 -11.39 -23.99
CA GLY A 485 23.91 -11.76 -22.58
C GLY A 485 24.34 -10.60 -21.68
N HIS A 486 24.24 -9.36 -22.13
CA HIS A 486 24.53 -8.19 -21.31
C HIS A 486 23.35 -7.84 -20.41
N TYR A 487 23.68 -7.21 -19.28
CA TYR A 487 22.69 -6.62 -18.38
C TYR A 487 22.61 -5.12 -18.60
N TRP A 488 21.42 -4.63 -18.89
CA TRP A 488 21.17 -3.20 -19.05
C TRP A 488 21.37 -2.44 -17.75
N SER A 489 22.02 -1.28 -17.83
CA SER A 489 22.02 -0.31 -16.73
C SER A 489 21.10 0.87 -17.05
N SER A 490 20.63 1.56 -16.02
CA SER A 490 19.88 2.81 -16.16
C SER A 490 20.79 4.01 -16.50
N THR A 491 22.10 3.83 -16.52
CA THR A 491 23.04 4.91 -16.86
C THR A 491 23.16 5.06 -18.35
N GLN A 492 22.76 6.21 -18.89
CA GLN A 492 22.90 6.51 -20.32
C GLN A 492 24.31 7.01 -20.63
N ARG A 493 24.82 6.70 -21.81
CA ARG A 493 26.03 7.30 -22.33
C ARG A 493 25.76 8.50 -23.21
N ASN A 494 24.84 8.38 -24.14
CA ASN A 494 24.38 9.43 -25.04
C ASN A 494 23.06 9.01 -25.73
N ALA A 495 22.63 9.76 -26.72
CA ALA A 495 21.39 9.47 -27.45
C ALA A 495 21.33 8.09 -28.13
N THR A 496 22.48 7.47 -28.43
CA THR A 496 22.56 6.20 -29.15
C THR A 496 22.95 5.03 -28.24
N PHE A 497 23.77 5.28 -27.22
CA PHE A 497 24.38 4.21 -26.42
C PHE A 497 23.93 4.23 -24.97
N GLN A 498 23.73 3.01 -24.42
CA GLN A 498 23.48 2.74 -23.03
C GLN A 498 24.66 1.93 -22.44
N TRP A 499 24.96 2.16 -21.15
CA TRP A 499 25.89 1.33 -20.44
C TRP A 499 25.28 -0.03 -20.12
N THR A 500 26.07 -1.08 -20.30
CA THR A 500 25.73 -2.47 -19.96
C THR A 500 26.89 -3.14 -19.28
N HIS A 501 26.65 -4.26 -18.61
CA HIS A 501 27.69 -5.06 -17.97
C HIS A 501 27.62 -6.52 -18.36
N GLY A 502 28.77 -7.14 -18.65
CA GLY A 502 28.87 -8.53 -19.10
C GLY A 502 29.19 -9.54 -17.98
N MET A 503 29.47 -9.10 -16.76
CA MET A 503 29.80 -9.96 -15.61
C MET A 503 31.04 -10.87 -15.81
N ASP A 504 31.95 -10.51 -16.68
CA ASP A 504 33.14 -11.29 -17.05
C ASP A 504 34.35 -11.11 -16.12
N GLY A 505 34.11 -10.53 -14.92
CA GLY A 505 35.16 -10.22 -13.93
C GLY A 505 36.01 -9.00 -14.30
N GLY A 506 35.75 -8.40 -15.45
CA GLY A 506 36.36 -7.15 -15.87
C GLY A 506 35.60 -5.94 -15.30
N LYS A 507 36.33 -4.87 -15.03
CA LYS A 507 35.76 -3.56 -14.65
C LYS A 507 35.07 -2.85 -15.83
N TYR A 508 34.70 -3.57 -16.88
CA TYR A 508 34.30 -2.94 -18.13
C TYR A 508 32.80 -2.99 -18.34
N ALA A 509 32.19 -1.84 -18.20
CA ALA A 509 30.90 -1.59 -18.73
C ALA A 509 30.97 -1.59 -20.27
N LEU A 510 30.31 -2.53 -20.91
CA LEU A 510 30.15 -2.55 -22.34
C LEU A 510 29.17 -1.46 -22.76
N ILE A 511 29.42 -0.84 -23.89
CA ILE A 511 28.53 0.18 -24.45
C ILE A 511 27.74 -0.49 -25.56
N CYS A 512 26.43 -0.60 -25.41
CA CYS A 512 25.55 -1.18 -26.42
C CYS A 512 24.64 -0.14 -27.04
N GLU A 513 24.41 -0.27 -28.35
CA GLU A 513 23.35 0.47 -29.02
C GLU A 513 22.01 0.09 -28.42
N ARG A 514 21.22 1.09 -28.07
CA ARG A 514 19.99 0.95 -27.30
C ARG A 514 18.84 0.34 -28.09
N ASP A 515 18.87 0.48 -29.41
CA ASP A 515 17.80 0.12 -30.35
C ASP A 515 18.10 -1.09 -31.24
N SER A 516 19.31 -1.68 -31.14
CA SER A 516 19.72 -2.76 -32.03
C SER A 516 20.22 -4.01 -31.29
N ARG A 517 20.60 -3.88 -30.02
CA ARG A 517 21.13 -4.99 -29.25
C ARG A 517 20.20 -5.40 -28.12
N ALA A 518 20.00 -6.70 -27.95
CA ALA A 518 19.21 -7.23 -26.85
C ALA A 518 20.07 -7.50 -25.61
N GLY A 519 19.59 -7.08 -24.45
CA GLY A 519 20.18 -7.34 -23.15
C GLY A 519 19.12 -7.75 -22.13
N TYR A 520 19.57 -8.32 -21.02
CA TYR A 520 18.73 -8.70 -19.90
C TYR A 520 18.42 -7.49 -19.03
N PHE A 521 17.21 -7.48 -18.47
CA PHE A 521 16.82 -6.56 -17.41
C PHE A 521 16.78 -7.33 -16.10
N ARG A 522 17.70 -7.01 -15.18
CA ARG A 522 17.75 -7.56 -13.83
C ARG A 522 17.60 -6.43 -12.85
N MET A 523 16.68 -6.55 -11.90
CA MET A 523 16.29 -5.44 -11.04
C MET A 523 17.03 -5.45 -9.71
N MET A 524 17.15 -4.28 -9.10
CA MET A 524 17.65 -4.09 -7.74
C MET A 524 16.66 -3.28 -6.92
N LEU A 525 16.82 -3.33 -5.62
CA LEU A 525 16.18 -2.45 -4.64
C LEU A 525 17.18 -2.08 -3.54
N ALA A 526 16.89 -0.98 -2.83
CA ALA A 526 17.57 -0.61 -1.58
C ALA A 526 16.65 -0.84 -0.39
N PHE A 527 17.22 -1.16 0.79
CA PHE A 527 16.48 -1.38 2.03
C PHE A 527 17.21 -0.78 3.24
#